data_3591b092bec32e151b69e65fcddf0f2f
#
_entry.id   3591b092bec32e151b69e65fcddf0f2f
#
_cell.length_a   1.000
_cell.length_b   1.000
_cell.length_c   1.000
_cell.angle_alpha   90.00
_cell.angle_beta   90.00
_cell.angle_gamma   90.00
#
_symmetry.space_group_name_H-M   'P 1'
#
loop_
_entity.id
_entity.type
_entity.pdbx_description
1 polymer ?
#
loop_
_entity_poly.entity_id
_entity_poly.type
_entity_poly.pdbx_seq_one_letter_code
_entity_poly.pdbx_strand_id
1 'polypeptide(L)'
;MMIIGDVPNASMRRRFLASVAGAAFHRAYTGSDTPPDPGFNQAAEGEMDDAVLISLISRARAAGVDAWVVPQPPHLPMSNRREDLIFRRP
;
A
#
# COMPACT_ATOMS: atom_id res chain seq x y z
N MET A 1 2.11 11.06 -19.74
CA MET A 1 2.16 10.59 -18.34
C MET A 1 0.87 9.86 -18.02
N MET A 2 0.98 8.75 -17.34
CA MET A 2 -0.17 7.98 -16.89
C MET A 2 -0.10 7.83 -15.37
N ILE A 3 -1.23 8.02 -14.69
CA ILE A 3 -1.34 7.83 -13.26
C ILE A 3 -2.39 6.75 -13.00
N ILE A 4 -2.01 5.73 -12.22
CA ILE A 4 -2.95 4.76 -11.67
C ILE A 4 -3.04 5.08 -10.18
N GLY A 5 -4.14 5.70 -9.78
CA GLY A 5 -4.34 6.12 -8.41
C GLY A 5 -5.05 5.09 -7.56
N ASP A 6 -4.90 5.24 -6.25
CA ASP A 6 -5.68 4.51 -5.25
C ASP A 6 -5.47 2.99 -5.32
N VAL A 7 -4.24 2.55 -5.53
CA VAL A 7 -3.89 1.14 -5.63
C VAL A 7 -3.78 0.54 -4.21
N PRO A 8 -4.59 -0.47 -3.86
CA PRO A 8 -4.50 -1.10 -2.54
C PRO A 8 -3.18 -1.86 -2.40
N ASN A 9 -2.57 -1.77 -1.22
CA ASN A 9 -1.35 -2.51 -0.90
C ASN A 9 -1.50 -3.21 0.45
N ALA A 10 -1.67 -4.52 0.42
CA ALA A 10 -1.83 -5.33 1.62
C ALA A 10 -0.60 -5.30 2.53
N SER A 11 0.61 -5.23 1.97
CA SER A 11 1.84 -5.12 2.75
C SER A 11 1.90 -3.78 3.51
N MET A 12 1.53 -2.69 2.86
CA MET A 12 1.47 -1.36 3.49
C MET A 12 0.45 -1.34 4.64
N ARG A 13 -0.73 -1.92 4.43
CA ARG A 13 -1.75 -2.05 5.47
C ARG A 13 -1.23 -2.84 6.67
N ARG A 14 -0.52 -3.94 6.43
CA ARG A 14 0.07 -4.76 7.50
C ARG A 14 1.11 -3.98 8.30
N ARG A 15 1.99 -3.24 7.63
CA ARG A 15 2.98 -2.38 8.29
C ARG A 15 2.29 -1.31 9.14
N PHE A 16 1.24 -0.67 8.62
CA PHE A 16 0.49 0.34 9.37
C PHE A 16 -0.15 -0.27 10.63
N LEU A 17 -0.84 -1.40 10.51
CA LEU A 17 -1.50 -2.05 11.65
C LEU A 17 -0.50 -2.56 12.70
N ALA A 18 0.73 -2.89 12.31
CA ALA A 18 1.79 -3.29 13.22
C ALA A 18 2.44 -2.10 13.94
N SER A 19 2.21 -0.85 13.48
CA SER A 19 2.76 0.35 14.08
C SER A 19 1.94 0.80 15.28
N VAL A 20 2.54 1.66 16.12
CA VAL A 20 1.84 2.29 17.26
C VAL A 20 0.65 3.12 16.77
N ALA A 21 0.83 3.89 15.70
CA ALA A 21 -0.24 4.69 15.11
C ALA A 21 -1.39 3.82 14.57
N GLY A 22 -1.07 2.71 13.93
CA GLY A 22 -2.06 1.78 13.40
C GLY A 22 -2.84 1.07 14.49
N ALA A 23 -2.19 0.68 15.57
CA ALA A 23 -2.86 0.08 16.73
C ALA A 23 -3.84 1.06 17.38
N ALA A 24 -3.45 2.33 17.53
CA ALA A 24 -4.32 3.38 18.05
C ALA A 24 -5.52 3.64 17.13
N PHE A 25 -5.29 3.69 15.82
CA PHE A 25 -6.35 3.83 14.82
C PHE A 25 -7.35 2.67 14.90
N HIS A 26 -6.86 1.44 14.98
CA HIS A 26 -7.69 0.25 15.08
C HIS A 26 -8.57 0.27 16.34
N ARG A 27 -7.99 0.62 17.49
CA ARG A 27 -8.74 0.73 18.74
C ARG A 27 -9.83 1.81 18.65
N ALA A 28 -9.53 2.96 18.09
CA ALA A 28 -10.49 4.04 17.91
C ALA A 28 -11.63 3.64 16.98
N TYR A 29 -11.34 2.86 15.93
CA TYR A 29 -12.33 2.42 14.96
C TYR A 29 -13.22 1.29 15.47
N THR A 30 -12.64 0.28 16.14
CA THR A 30 -13.35 -0.91 16.59
C THR A 30 -13.86 -0.80 18.04
N GLY A 31 -13.33 0.13 18.83
CA GLY A 31 -13.61 0.22 20.26
C GLY A 31 -13.02 -0.93 21.07
N SER A 32 -12.14 -1.74 20.51
CA SER A 32 -11.52 -2.89 21.17
C SER A 32 -10.09 -2.57 21.59
N ASP A 33 -9.70 -3.03 22.77
CA ASP A 33 -8.32 -2.96 23.27
C ASP A 33 -7.42 -4.06 22.69
N THR A 34 -7.99 -5.01 21.97
CA THR A 34 -7.24 -6.08 21.34
C THR A 34 -6.40 -5.52 20.19
N PRO A 35 -5.06 -5.74 20.18
CA PRO A 35 -4.23 -5.29 19.08
C PRO A 35 -4.66 -5.94 17.76
N PRO A 36 -4.55 -5.23 16.61
CA PRO A 36 -4.85 -5.81 15.32
C PRO A 36 -3.82 -6.89 14.99
N ASP A 37 -4.27 -7.96 14.34
CA ASP A 37 -3.36 -8.95 13.74
C ASP A 37 -2.95 -8.44 12.35
N PRO A 38 -1.70 -8.04 12.13
CA PRO A 38 -1.26 -7.56 10.83
C PRO A 38 -1.14 -8.67 9.77
N GLY A 39 -1.03 -9.94 10.17
CA GLY A 39 -0.98 -11.06 9.24
C GLY A 39 0.25 -11.07 8.34
N PHE A 40 1.42 -10.69 8.83
CA PHE A 40 2.64 -10.59 8.01
C PHE A 40 3.02 -11.88 7.29
N ASN A 41 2.70 -13.02 7.88
CA ASN A 41 3.02 -14.34 7.31
C ASN A 41 1.87 -14.92 6.49
N GLN A 42 0.81 -14.17 6.28
CA GLN A 42 -0.36 -14.60 5.52
C GLN A 42 -0.29 -13.98 4.13
N ALA A 43 -0.20 -14.84 3.11
CA ALA A 43 -0.39 -14.43 1.72
C ALA A 43 -1.83 -14.74 1.34
N ALA A 44 -2.63 -13.71 1.11
CA ALA A 44 -3.95 -13.87 0.54
C ALA A 44 -3.84 -13.91 -0.98
N GLU A 45 -4.37 -14.95 -1.60
CA GLU A 45 -4.40 -15.07 -3.05
C GLU A 45 -5.22 -13.93 -3.65
N GLY A 46 -4.69 -13.31 -4.71
CA GLY A 46 -5.35 -12.23 -5.41
C GLY A 46 -5.21 -10.84 -4.78
N GLU A 47 -4.55 -10.71 -3.64
CA GLU A 47 -4.25 -9.39 -3.06
C GLU A 47 -3.05 -8.75 -3.74
N MET A 48 -3.12 -7.43 -3.93
CA MET A 48 -1.95 -6.63 -4.32
C MET A 48 -1.11 -6.34 -3.08
N ASP A 49 0.18 -6.55 -3.20
CA ASP A 49 1.17 -6.33 -2.14
C ASP A 49 2.41 -5.61 -2.70
N ASP A 50 3.42 -5.40 -1.83
CA ASP A 50 4.68 -4.78 -2.26
C ASP A 50 5.32 -5.52 -3.44
N ALA A 51 5.33 -6.85 -3.44
CA ALA A 51 5.96 -7.63 -4.49
C ALA A 51 5.28 -7.39 -5.84
N VAL A 52 3.95 -7.33 -5.88
CA VAL A 52 3.19 -7.02 -7.09
C VAL A 52 3.48 -5.61 -7.59
N LEU A 53 3.43 -4.61 -6.71
CA LEU A 53 3.69 -3.21 -7.07
C LEU A 53 5.11 -3.01 -7.58
N ILE A 54 6.10 -3.55 -6.88
CA ILE A 54 7.51 -3.45 -7.30
C ILE A 54 7.75 -4.18 -8.61
N SER A 55 7.10 -5.33 -8.82
CA SER A 55 7.17 -6.06 -10.10
C SER A 55 6.61 -5.25 -11.27
N LEU A 56 5.49 -4.56 -11.09
CA LEU A 56 4.92 -3.68 -12.10
C LEU A 56 5.87 -2.53 -12.45
N ILE A 57 6.45 -1.89 -11.44
CA ILE A 57 7.44 -0.82 -11.64
C ILE A 57 8.67 -1.34 -12.38
N SER A 58 9.20 -2.48 -11.99
CA SER A 58 10.37 -3.10 -12.62
C SER A 58 10.10 -3.44 -14.09
N ARG A 59 8.93 -3.98 -14.39
CA ARG A 59 8.52 -4.30 -15.77
C ARG A 59 8.39 -3.06 -16.63
N ALA A 60 7.79 -2.00 -16.11
CA ALA A 60 7.66 -0.74 -16.83
C ALA A 60 9.04 -0.15 -17.15
N ARG A 61 9.93 -0.13 -16.17
CA ARG A 61 11.31 0.36 -16.36
C ARG A 61 12.09 -0.48 -17.37
N ALA A 62 11.95 -1.79 -17.34
CA ALA A 62 12.59 -2.69 -18.30
C ALA A 62 12.07 -2.45 -19.73
N ALA A 63 10.85 -1.98 -19.89
CA ALA A 63 10.26 -1.60 -21.17
C ALA A 63 10.62 -0.17 -21.61
N GLY A 64 11.45 0.55 -20.86
CA GLY A 64 11.90 1.90 -21.20
C GLY A 64 10.98 3.02 -20.71
N VAL A 65 10.09 2.74 -19.76
CA VAL A 65 9.20 3.73 -19.16
C VAL A 65 9.69 4.07 -17.76
N ASP A 66 9.75 5.35 -17.42
CA ASP A 66 9.99 5.75 -16.05
C ASP A 66 8.75 5.46 -15.20
N ALA A 67 8.93 4.90 -14.02
CA ALA A 67 7.83 4.49 -13.16
C ALA A 67 8.17 4.65 -11.69
N TRP A 68 7.18 5.05 -10.90
CA TRP A 68 7.31 5.27 -9.46
C TRP A 68 6.07 4.81 -8.71
N VAL A 69 6.28 4.36 -7.48
CA VAL A 69 5.23 4.23 -6.46
C VAL A 69 5.32 5.47 -5.57
N VAL A 70 4.23 6.17 -5.39
CA VAL A 70 4.19 7.37 -4.56
C VAL A 70 3.11 7.25 -3.49
N PRO A 71 3.37 7.75 -2.26
CA PRO A 71 2.36 7.72 -1.21
C PRO A 71 1.22 8.68 -1.53
N GLN A 72 0.03 8.34 -1.07
CA GLN A 72 -1.10 9.25 -1.12
C GLN A 72 -0.95 10.36 -0.07
N PRO A 73 -1.55 11.55 -0.29
CA PRO A 73 -1.60 12.59 0.73
C PRO A 73 -2.20 12.04 2.04
N PRO A 74 -1.59 12.33 3.21
CA PRO A 74 -2.00 11.72 4.49
C PRO A 74 -3.45 11.98 4.91
N HIS A 75 -4.07 13.05 4.39
CA HIS A 75 -5.45 13.39 4.72
C HIS A 75 -6.49 12.50 4.04
N LEU A 76 -6.09 11.70 3.05
CA LEU A 76 -7.02 10.78 2.39
C LEU A 76 -7.32 9.59 3.29
N PRO A 77 -8.60 9.14 3.36
CA PRO A 77 -9.01 8.11 4.33
C PRO A 77 -8.25 6.78 4.23
N MET A 78 -7.81 6.41 3.03
CA MET A 78 -7.14 5.13 2.78
C MET A 78 -5.64 5.27 2.51
N SER A 79 -5.04 6.42 2.83
CA SER A 79 -3.62 6.69 2.58
C SER A 79 -2.67 5.73 3.31
N ASN A 80 -3.13 5.08 4.39
CA ASN A 80 -2.35 4.11 5.16
C ASN A 80 -2.28 2.71 4.53
N ARG A 81 -2.99 2.47 3.42
CA ARG A 81 -3.06 1.16 2.75
C ARG A 81 -3.13 1.24 1.23
N ARG A 82 -3.03 2.43 0.66
CA ARG A 82 -3.11 2.65 -0.78
C ARG A 82 -2.03 3.58 -1.25
N GLU A 83 -1.56 3.35 -2.45
CA GLU A 83 -0.48 4.11 -3.08
C GLU A 83 -0.87 4.45 -4.51
N ASP A 84 -0.18 5.43 -5.11
CA ASP A 84 -0.37 5.79 -6.50
C ASP A 84 0.83 5.33 -7.33
N LEU A 85 0.57 4.89 -8.55
CA LEU A 85 1.60 4.54 -9.52
C LEU A 85 1.66 5.62 -10.60
N ILE A 86 2.86 6.09 -10.89
CA ILE A 86 3.10 7.10 -11.93
C ILE A 86 4.01 6.50 -12.99
N PHE A 87 3.61 6.65 -14.25
CA PHE A 87 4.38 6.20 -15.42
C PHE A 87 4.60 7.39 -16.36
N ARG A 88 5.81 7.53 -16.85
CA ARG A 88 6.16 8.63 -17.76
C ARG A 88 7.10 8.14 -18.86
N ARG A 89 6.85 8.56 -20.10
CA ARG A 89 7.85 8.39 -21.17
C ARG A 89 9.06 9.28 -20.88
N PRO A 90 10.26 8.72 -21.01
CA PRO A 90 11.47 9.52 -20.89
C PRO A 90 11.55 10.65 -21.89
#